data_04e2ea8a10ac0d6047b0e7ab594c70ea
#
_entry.id   04e2ea8a10ac0d6047b0e7ab594c70ea
#
_cell.length_a   1.000
_cell.length_b   1.000
_cell.length_c   1.000
_cell.angle_alpha   90.00
_cell.angle_beta   90.00
_cell.angle_gamma   90.00
#
_symmetry.space_group_name_H-M   'P 1'
#
loop_
_entity.id
_entity.type
_entity.pdbx_description
1 polymer ?
#
loop_
_entity_poly.entity_id
_entity_poly.type
_entity_poly.pdbx_seq_one_letter_code
_entity_poly.pdbx_strand_id
1 'polypeptide(L)'
;VGKETNNIYIKDGIKIAQAINKLYITYRKRFIEQYNDKETNKIKWTENKYTLKDSIILEHLRQKKTIGIFSGSIITSFICFDVDIKDENYCKWAVYKIVDSLQNLGVSGKYIHISLSGSKGYHVEIFFDKPVYNTDIEKLYNIVLNEFDLTDLKKHGDIELRPCITKTNSVFGLKLPLGVNLKTNNICWFCDYSKSLKPIKKYEYILSIEQMPKEILLGILEKENDIPITPKQQYDIEEIKEKHKSLPEYKNNIDEKFTIDKVLDLIHNGLQITGSRHNALFNIIKYYKHVGFSKDIAKEYIIQWMEQQDKTTYTTKWEAVISDINEIIEYVYSNNCSFVVKNIDINISMEEITEITEIIKIKGKNNRLVLYSLLIHSKRYATKNGMFYMSYAQMTQVTGIKSRTTLIKIIKELEELKLINVIRDEELPKFNAKKNKPISETNRYNINLLCSNLENEIKNNDKTI
;
A
#
# COMPACT_ATOMS: atom_id res chain seq x y z
N VAL A 1 31.98 -34.72 -19.23
CA VAL A 1 30.80 -35.55 -18.93
C VAL A 1 29.65 -34.57 -18.80
N GLY A 2 28.82 -34.47 -19.88
CA GLY A 2 27.67 -33.60 -19.89
C GLY A 2 26.64 -34.11 -18.90
N LYS A 3 26.24 -33.25 -17.91
CA LYS A 3 25.06 -33.52 -17.10
C LYS A 3 23.86 -33.47 -18.03
N GLU A 4 23.20 -34.58 -18.25
CA GLU A 4 21.85 -34.61 -18.80
C GLU A 4 20.98 -33.69 -17.95
N THR A 5 20.54 -32.60 -18.55
CA THR A 5 19.57 -31.70 -17.91
C THR A 5 18.22 -32.41 -17.90
N ASN A 6 17.94 -33.16 -16.86
CA ASN A 6 16.62 -33.73 -16.63
C ASN A 6 15.61 -32.60 -16.70
N ASN A 7 14.82 -32.57 -17.76
CA ASN A 7 13.78 -31.59 -17.95
C ASN A 7 12.59 -32.01 -17.08
N ILE A 8 12.62 -31.65 -15.78
CA ILE A 8 11.58 -32.01 -14.84
C ILE A 8 10.27 -31.36 -15.32
N TYR A 9 9.34 -32.19 -15.72
CA TYR A 9 7.98 -31.75 -16.04
C TYR A 9 7.23 -31.47 -14.75
N ILE A 10 6.77 -30.23 -14.59
CA ILE A 10 5.95 -29.83 -13.46
C ILE A 10 4.53 -29.61 -13.98
N LYS A 11 3.61 -30.45 -13.54
CA LYS A 11 2.19 -30.27 -13.81
C LYS A 11 1.75 -28.88 -13.32
N ASP A 12 1.00 -28.15 -14.14
CA ASP A 12 0.54 -26.79 -13.84
C ASP A 12 1.65 -25.76 -13.58
N GLY A 13 2.88 -25.98 -14.06
CA GLY A 13 4.04 -25.12 -13.79
C GLY A 13 3.80 -23.62 -14.05
N ILE A 14 3.01 -23.28 -15.07
CA ILE A 14 2.64 -21.88 -15.37
C ILE A 14 1.76 -21.32 -14.27
N LYS A 15 0.74 -22.07 -13.78
CA LYS A 15 -0.11 -21.60 -12.69
C LYS A 15 0.67 -21.44 -11.39
N ILE A 16 1.63 -22.35 -11.13
CA ILE A 16 2.52 -22.28 -9.97
C ILE A 16 3.41 -21.03 -10.05
N ALA A 17 3.99 -20.74 -11.23
CA ALA A 17 4.76 -19.52 -11.44
C ALA A 17 3.91 -18.24 -11.24
N GLN A 18 2.66 -18.26 -11.69
CA GLN A 18 1.71 -17.17 -11.46
C GLN A 18 1.37 -17.01 -9.97
N ALA A 19 1.24 -18.11 -9.22
CA ALA A 19 1.05 -18.06 -7.77
C ALA A 19 2.27 -17.48 -7.05
N ILE A 20 3.49 -17.88 -7.43
CA ILE A 20 4.73 -17.25 -6.93
C ILE A 20 4.73 -15.75 -7.21
N ASN A 21 4.36 -15.34 -8.43
CA ASN A 21 4.25 -13.93 -8.79
C ASN A 21 3.29 -13.18 -7.87
N LYS A 22 2.11 -13.74 -7.64
CA LYS A 22 1.07 -13.12 -6.83
C LYS A 22 1.48 -12.97 -5.37
N LEU A 23 2.11 -13.99 -4.79
CA LEU A 23 2.39 -14.08 -3.36
C LEU A 23 3.70 -13.35 -2.98
N TYR A 24 4.75 -13.49 -3.78
CA TYR A 24 6.10 -13.06 -3.39
C TYR A 24 6.62 -11.85 -4.15
N ILE A 25 6.21 -11.64 -5.42
CA ILE A 25 6.93 -10.72 -6.29
C ILE A 25 6.25 -9.36 -6.34
N THR A 26 6.77 -8.42 -5.57
CA THR A 26 6.41 -7.00 -5.63
C THR A 26 7.38 -6.18 -6.47
N TYR A 27 8.57 -6.73 -6.75
CA TYR A 27 9.63 -6.05 -7.47
C TYR A 27 10.40 -7.00 -8.40
N ARG A 28 10.52 -6.65 -9.71
CA ARG A 28 11.06 -7.55 -10.73
C ARG A 28 12.41 -7.14 -11.32
N LYS A 29 12.83 -5.88 -11.17
CA LYS A 29 14.02 -5.38 -11.91
C LYS A 29 15.36 -5.88 -11.39
N ARG A 30 15.37 -6.53 -10.25
CA ARG A 30 16.55 -7.19 -9.73
C ARG A 30 16.13 -8.41 -8.92
N PHE A 31 16.97 -9.42 -8.95
CA PHE A 31 16.79 -10.65 -8.19
C PHE A 31 18.15 -11.26 -7.90
N ILE A 32 18.21 -12.22 -7.00
CA ILE A 32 19.43 -12.96 -6.69
C ILE A 32 19.36 -14.37 -7.26
N GLU A 33 20.51 -14.90 -7.65
CA GLU A 33 20.66 -16.26 -8.15
C GLU A 33 21.83 -16.96 -7.47
N GLN A 34 21.63 -18.20 -7.03
CA GLN A 34 22.73 -19.04 -6.57
C GLN A 34 23.55 -19.55 -7.75
N TYR A 35 24.85 -19.54 -7.59
CA TYR A 35 25.77 -20.12 -8.57
C TYR A 35 26.93 -20.80 -7.89
N ASN A 36 27.59 -21.73 -8.60
CA ASN A 36 28.85 -22.32 -8.16
C ASN A 36 29.99 -21.43 -8.67
N ASP A 37 30.71 -20.82 -7.74
CA ASP A 37 31.92 -20.08 -8.04
C ASP A 37 33.04 -21.06 -8.38
N LYS A 38 33.48 -21.04 -9.63
CA LYS A 38 34.48 -21.97 -10.16
C LYS A 38 35.86 -21.81 -9.54
N GLU A 39 36.20 -20.60 -9.07
CA GLU A 39 37.51 -20.32 -8.45
C GLU A 39 37.58 -20.86 -7.03
N THR A 40 36.53 -20.67 -6.25
CA THR A 40 36.49 -21.08 -4.83
C THR A 40 35.78 -22.40 -4.62
N ASN A 41 35.14 -22.96 -5.63
CA ASN A 41 34.26 -24.15 -5.55
C ASN A 41 33.16 -24.02 -4.46
N LYS A 42 32.72 -22.78 -4.18
CA LYS A 42 31.69 -22.48 -3.17
C LYS A 42 30.44 -21.97 -3.86
N ILE A 43 29.29 -22.32 -3.28
CA ILE A 43 28.01 -21.75 -3.71
C ILE A 43 27.88 -20.34 -3.13
N LYS A 44 27.71 -19.38 -4.04
CA LYS A 44 27.55 -17.95 -3.74
C LYS A 44 26.23 -17.44 -4.31
N TRP A 45 25.85 -16.26 -3.90
CA TRP A 45 24.74 -15.50 -4.47
C TRP A 45 25.29 -14.38 -5.35
N THR A 46 24.68 -14.16 -6.49
CA THR A 46 24.92 -12.99 -7.35
C THR A 46 23.61 -12.22 -7.55
N GLU A 47 23.73 -10.90 -7.65
CA GLU A 47 22.61 -10.03 -7.99
C GLU A 47 22.52 -9.87 -9.49
N ASN A 48 21.33 -10.11 -10.02
CA ASN A 48 20.98 -9.85 -11.41
C ASN A 48 20.16 -8.55 -11.49
N LYS A 49 20.64 -7.60 -12.29
CA LYS A 49 20.02 -6.26 -12.48
C LYS A 49 19.18 -6.17 -13.75
N TYR A 50 18.52 -7.23 -14.12
CA TYR A 50 17.57 -7.29 -15.23
C TYR A 50 16.23 -7.87 -14.76
N THR A 51 15.20 -7.67 -15.58
CA THR A 51 13.83 -8.05 -15.20
C THR A 51 13.68 -9.55 -15.00
N LEU A 52 13.22 -9.95 -13.82
CA LEU A 52 12.81 -11.32 -13.50
C LEU A 52 11.60 -11.71 -14.35
N LYS A 53 11.83 -12.55 -15.35
CA LYS A 53 10.77 -13.08 -16.24
C LYS A 53 10.16 -14.36 -15.66
N ASP A 54 8.92 -14.65 -16.01
CA ASP A 54 8.25 -15.88 -15.59
C ASP A 54 8.98 -17.15 -16.09
N SER A 55 9.68 -17.06 -17.23
CA SER A 55 10.55 -18.14 -17.69
C SER A 55 11.67 -18.49 -16.71
N ILE A 56 12.22 -17.50 -16.01
CA ILE A 56 13.26 -17.70 -14.98
C ILE A 56 12.66 -18.37 -13.74
N ILE A 57 11.42 -18.01 -13.36
CA ILE A 57 10.68 -18.69 -12.29
C ILE A 57 10.43 -20.14 -12.66
N LEU A 58 10.06 -20.41 -13.92
CA LEU A 58 9.90 -21.79 -14.41
C LEU A 58 11.23 -22.57 -14.39
N GLU A 59 12.37 -21.94 -14.70
CA GLU A 59 13.68 -22.55 -14.55
C GLU A 59 14.02 -22.87 -13.09
N HIS A 60 13.63 -22.00 -12.15
CA HIS A 60 13.76 -22.25 -10.71
C HIS A 60 12.95 -23.47 -10.27
N LEU A 61 11.68 -23.54 -10.67
CA LEU A 61 10.82 -24.68 -10.38
C LEU A 61 11.39 -25.98 -10.99
N ARG A 62 11.95 -25.91 -12.20
CA ARG A 62 12.60 -27.04 -12.88
C ARG A 62 13.98 -27.39 -12.35
N GLN A 63 14.41 -26.76 -11.24
CA GLN A 63 15.70 -26.98 -10.58
C GLN A 63 16.91 -26.63 -11.45
N LYS A 64 16.72 -25.84 -12.52
CA LYS A 64 17.81 -25.36 -13.38
C LYS A 64 18.52 -24.14 -12.80
N LYS A 65 17.80 -23.37 -12.01
CA LYS A 65 18.28 -22.17 -11.32
C LYS A 65 17.75 -22.15 -9.89
N THR A 66 18.46 -21.47 -9.01
CA THR A 66 17.96 -21.14 -7.66
C THR A 66 17.91 -19.64 -7.55
N ILE A 67 16.73 -19.10 -7.46
CA ILE A 67 16.52 -17.65 -7.38
C ILE A 67 15.95 -17.22 -6.04
N GLY A 68 16.29 -16.00 -5.67
CA GLY A 68 15.63 -15.25 -4.61
C GLY A 68 15.22 -13.89 -5.13
N ILE A 69 14.35 -13.25 -4.39
CA ILE A 69 13.73 -11.99 -4.77
C ILE A 69 14.09 -10.89 -3.77
N PHE A 70 14.00 -9.67 -4.23
CA PHE A 70 13.93 -8.50 -3.35
C PHE A 70 12.47 -8.05 -3.28
N SER A 71 12.05 -7.65 -2.11
CA SER A 71 10.76 -7.01 -1.94
C SER A 71 10.83 -5.51 -2.23
N GLY A 72 9.67 -4.86 -2.35
CA GLY A 72 9.57 -3.41 -2.38
C GLY A 72 10.13 -2.80 -1.09
N SER A 73 10.70 -1.59 -1.18
CA SER A 73 11.30 -0.91 -0.01
C SER A 73 10.26 -0.30 0.93
N ILE A 74 9.01 -0.17 0.52
CA ILE A 74 7.95 0.49 1.30
C ILE A 74 6.79 -0.44 1.58
N ILE A 75 6.35 -1.17 0.56
CA ILE A 75 5.22 -2.09 0.65
C ILE A 75 5.63 -3.48 0.26
N THR A 76 4.97 -4.45 0.88
CA THR A 76 5.14 -5.86 0.60
C THR A 76 3.78 -6.56 0.56
N SER A 77 3.71 -7.72 -0.10
CA SER A 77 2.54 -8.61 -0.08
C SER A 77 2.71 -9.77 0.90
N PHE A 78 3.84 -9.84 1.62
CA PHE A 78 4.11 -10.91 2.56
C PHE A 78 5.00 -10.45 3.72
N ILE A 79 5.00 -11.22 4.79
CA ILE A 79 6.01 -11.24 5.84
C ILE A 79 6.61 -12.63 5.90
N CYS A 80 7.90 -12.71 6.13
CA CYS A 80 8.62 -13.96 6.36
C CYS A 80 9.55 -13.81 7.57
N PHE A 81 9.43 -14.72 8.52
CA PHE A 81 10.39 -14.95 9.58
C PHE A 81 11.38 -15.99 9.07
N ASP A 82 12.60 -15.57 8.77
CA ASP A 82 13.69 -16.42 8.29
C ASP A 82 14.44 -16.98 9.50
N VAL A 83 14.17 -18.24 9.85
CA VAL A 83 14.67 -18.91 11.04
C VAL A 83 15.83 -19.81 10.64
N ASP A 84 17.07 -19.44 10.98
CA ASP A 84 18.30 -20.16 10.61
C ASP A 84 19.17 -20.50 11.84
N ILE A 85 18.60 -21.28 12.77
CA ILE A 85 19.27 -21.74 13.99
C ILE A 85 20.02 -23.03 13.70
N LYS A 86 21.28 -23.14 14.19
CA LYS A 86 22.15 -24.29 13.92
C LYS A 86 21.63 -25.60 14.48
N ASP A 87 21.07 -25.58 15.69
CA ASP A 87 20.46 -26.75 16.31
C ASP A 87 19.07 -26.98 15.72
N GLU A 88 18.83 -28.17 15.17
CA GLU A 88 17.60 -28.51 14.48
C GLU A 88 16.38 -28.49 15.41
N ASN A 89 16.50 -29.00 16.63
CA ASN A 89 15.39 -29.04 17.58
C ASN A 89 15.05 -27.67 18.08
N TYR A 90 16.08 -26.85 18.34
CA TYR A 90 15.87 -25.46 18.74
C TYR A 90 15.29 -24.62 17.60
N CYS A 91 15.72 -24.86 16.37
CA CYS A 91 15.14 -24.24 15.18
C CYS A 91 13.63 -24.57 15.05
N LYS A 92 13.25 -25.84 15.16
CA LYS A 92 11.84 -26.26 15.16
C LYS A 92 11.05 -25.66 16.30
N TRP A 93 11.62 -25.63 17.51
CA TRP A 93 10.98 -25.00 18.66
C TRP A 93 10.70 -23.50 18.39
N ALA A 94 11.67 -22.75 17.84
CA ALA A 94 11.48 -21.34 17.51
C ALA A 94 10.37 -21.14 16.45
N VAL A 95 10.33 -22.01 15.42
CA VAL A 95 9.26 -21.99 14.42
C VAL A 95 7.89 -22.17 15.07
N TYR A 96 7.75 -23.15 16.00
CA TYR A 96 6.49 -23.36 16.71
C TYR A 96 6.11 -22.17 17.58
N LYS A 97 7.09 -21.54 18.25
CA LYS A 97 6.82 -20.35 19.07
C LYS A 97 6.37 -19.16 18.25
N ILE A 98 6.91 -18.97 17.05
CA ILE A 98 6.42 -17.95 16.11
C ILE A 98 4.98 -18.26 15.69
N VAL A 99 4.65 -19.52 15.38
CA VAL A 99 3.29 -19.92 15.01
C VAL A 99 2.32 -19.72 16.19
N ASP A 100 2.70 -20.13 17.39
CA ASP A 100 1.90 -19.97 18.62
C ASP A 100 1.62 -18.48 18.86
N SER A 101 2.65 -17.60 18.77
CA SER A 101 2.51 -16.16 18.93
C SER A 101 1.54 -15.56 17.90
N LEU A 102 1.71 -15.91 16.63
CA LEU A 102 0.79 -15.43 15.58
C LEU A 102 -0.66 -15.88 15.84
N GLN A 103 -0.86 -17.10 16.31
CA GLN A 103 -2.21 -17.60 16.63
C GLN A 103 -2.80 -16.91 17.87
N ASN A 104 -2.01 -16.64 18.90
CA ASN A 104 -2.41 -15.86 20.08
C ASN A 104 -2.85 -14.44 19.71
N LEU A 105 -2.16 -13.84 18.74
CA LEU A 105 -2.52 -12.53 18.17
C LEU A 105 -3.78 -12.56 17.30
N GLY A 106 -4.37 -13.76 17.07
CA GLY A 106 -5.60 -13.95 16.30
C GLY A 106 -5.39 -14.26 14.82
N VAL A 107 -4.16 -14.56 14.39
CA VAL A 107 -3.90 -15.04 13.02
C VAL A 107 -4.32 -16.49 12.90
N SER A 108 -5.28 -16.79 12.05
CA SER A 108 -5.72 -18.17 11.80
C SER A 108 -4.59 -19.00 11.18
N GLY A 109 -4.40 -20.23 11.64
CA GLY A 109 -3.38 -21.16 11.13
C GLY A 109 -3.44 -21.41 9.61
N LYS A 110 -4.59 -21.18 8.96
CA LYS A 110 -4.72 -21.28 7.50
C LYS A 110 -3.95 -20.20 6.72
N TYR A 111 -3.55 -19.11 7.38
CA TYR A 111 -2.76 -18.03 6.80
C TYR A 111 -1.26 -18.16 7.08
N ILE A 112 -0.87 -19.12 7.93
CA ILE A 112 0.51 -19.35 8.32
C ILE A 112 1.08 -20.50 7.50
N HIS A 113 2.10 -20.20 6.70
CA HIS A 113 2.74 -21.17 5.84
C HIS A 113 4.21 -21.31 6.24
N ILE A 114 4.75 -22.51 6.18
CA ILE A 114 6.12 -22.77 6.54
C ILE A 114 6.80 -23.45 5.36
N SER A 115 7.98 -22.96 4.97
CA SER A 115 8.80 -23.58 3.93
C SER A 115 10.22 -23.85 4.44
N LEU A 116 10.88 -24.85 3.84
CA LEU A 116 12.29 -25.16 4.12
C LEU A 116 13.18 -24.11 3.48
N SER A 117 14.20 -23.62 4.19
CA SER A 117 15.25 -22.81 3.59
C SER A 117 16.16 -23.64 2.67
N GLY A 118 15.97 -24.96 2.63
CA GLY A 118 16.76 -25.93 1.86
C GLY A 118 18.11 -26.28 2.49
N SER A 119 18.41 -25.73 3.66
CA SER A 119 19.54 -26.10 4.51
C SER A 119 19.00 -26.63 5.84
N LYS A 120 19.21 -25.92 6.95
CA LYS A 120 18.71 -26.31 8.27
C LYS A 120 17.54 -25.43 8.74
N GLY A 121 17.34 -24.30 8.12
CA GLY A 121 16.36 -23.30 8.54
C GLY A 121 14.99 -23.46 7.90
N TYR A 122 14.07 -22.63 8.39
CA TYR A 122 12.69 -22.55 7.96
C TYR A 122 12.31 -21.10 7.71
N HIS A 123 11.38 -20.88 6.78
CA HIS A 123 10.69 -19.61 6.60
C HIS A 123 9.27 -19.77 7.14
N VAL A 124 8.84 -18.91 8.07
CA VAL A 124 7.44 -18.82 8.49
C VAL A 124 6.84 -17.61 7.79
N GLU A 125 5.81 -17.83 6.99
CA GLU A 125 5.35 -16.89 5.98
C GLU A 125 3.85 -16.62 6.10
N ILE A 126 3.46 -15.34 5.95
CA ILE A 126 2.07 -14.90 5.82
C ILE A 126 1.99 -14.03 4.56
N PHE A 127 0.97 -14.27 3.75
CA PHE A 127 0.71 -13.53 2.52
C PHE A 127 -0.54 -12.67 2.71
N PHE A 128 -0.48 -11.40 2.32
CA PHE A 128 -1.57 -10.46 2.47
C PHE A 128 -2.39 -10.35 1.18
N ASP A 129 -3.70 -10.17 1.33
CA ASP A 129 -4.62 -9.98 0.19
C ASP A 129 -4.41 -8.64 -0.52
N LYS A 130 -3.88 -7.65 0.21
CA LYS A 130 -3.49 -6.31 -0.27
C LYS A 130 -2.10 -5.97 0.25
N PRO A 131 -1.32 -5.15 -0.48
CA PRO A 131 -0.03 -4.69 0.01
C PRO A 131 -0.14 -3.97 1.37
N VAL A 132 0.85 -4.22 2.22
CA VAL A 132 1.00 -3.61 3.54
C VAL A 132 2.31 -2.86 3.63
N TYR A 133 2.44 -1.93 4.57
CA TYR A 133 3.69 -1.21 4.77
C TYR A 133 4.76 -2.10 5.42
N ASN A 134 6.00 -1.94 4.99
CA ASN A 134 7.12 -2.65 5.62
C ASN A 134 7.28 -2.27 7.09
N THR A 135 6.94 -1.04 7.47
CA THR A 135 6.91 -0.60 8.87
C THR A 135 5.89 -1.37 9.71
N ASP A 136 4.78 -1.76 9.12
CA ASP A 136 3.73 -2.51 9.83
C ASP A 136 4.12 -3.97 10.01
N ILE A 137 4.78 -4.59 9.01
CA ILE A 137 5.31 -5.94 9.21
C ILE A 137 6.50 -5.96 10.18
N GLU A 138 7.29 -4.89 10.28
CA GLU A 138 8.36 -4.76 11.27
C GLU A 138 7.79 -4.67 12.69
N LYS A 139 6.69 -3.95 12.88
CA LYS A 139 5.97 -3.92 14.17
C LYS A 139 5.45 -5.32 14.52
N LEU A 140 4.73 -5.98 13.59
CA LEU A 140 4.23 -7.34 13.81
C LEU A 140 5.37 -8.31 14.16
N TYR A 141 6.49 -8.24 13.43
CA TYR A 141 7.66 -9.06 13.70
C TYR A 141 8.18 -8.86 15.13
N ASN A 142 8.29 -7.62 15.60
CA ASN A 142 8.74 -7.32 16.96
C ASN A 142 7.75 -7.81 18.02
N ILE A 143 6.44 -7.62 17.79
CA ILE A 143 5.39 -8.12 18.69
C ILE A 143 5.48 -9.63 18.84
N VAL A 144 5.56 -10.36 17.74
CA VAL A 144 5.66 -11.83 17.71
C VAL A 144 6.88 -12.33 18.45
N LEU A 145 8.05 -11.68 18.27
CA LEU A 145 9.27 -12.12 18.96
C LEU A 145 9.28 -11.78 20.47
N ASN A 146 8.60 -10.69 20.85
CA ASN A 146 8.53 -10.28 22.26
C ASN A 146 7.66 -11.23 23.09
N GLU A 147 6.60 -11.82 22.50
CA GLU A 147 5.64 -12.64 23.25
C GLU A 147 6.27 -13.88 23.93
N PHE A 148 7.29 -14.46 23.30
CA PHE A 148 7.98 -15.65 23.81
C PHE A 148 9.49 -15.44 24.05
N ASP A 149 9.92 -14.19 24.30
CA ASP A 149 11.31 -13.80 24.55
C ASP A 149 12.29 -14.24 23.43
N LEU A 150 11.81 -14.25 22.17
CA LEU A 150 12.65 -14.61 21.03
C LEU A 150 13.57 -13.46 20.54
N THR A 151 13.56 -12.33 21.22
CA THR A 151 14.33 -11.13 20.84
C THR A 151 15.84 -11.34 20.85
N ASP A 152 16.36 -12.22 21.67
CA ASP A 152 17.77 -12.54 21.66
C ASP A 152 18.19 -13.30 20.40
N LEU A 153 17.34 -14.16 19.85
CA LEU A 153 17.58 -14.83 18.57
C LEU A 153 17.66 -13.82 17.41
N LYS A 154 16.85 -12.75 17.46
CA LYS A 154 16.98 -11.64 16.52
C LYS A 154 18.35 -10.95 16.63
N LYS A 155 18.85 -10.69 17.83
CA LYS A 155 20.15 -10.03 18.05
C LYS A 155 21.32 -10.85 17.51
N HIS A 156 21.20 -12.17 17.55
CA HIS A 156 22.20 -13.09 17.03
C HIS A 156 22.08 -13.36 15.52
N GLY A 157 20.99 -12.87 14.88
CA GLY A 157 20.72 -13.11 13.47
C GLY A 157 20.17 -14.51 13.18
N ASP A 158 19.67 -15.21 14.20
CA ASP A 158 19.08 -16.54 14.07
C ASP A 158 17.62 -16.49 13.59
N ILE A 159 16.93 -15.36 13.81
CA ILE A 159 15.61 -15.06 13.23
C ILE A 159 15.69 -13.69 12.56
N GLU A 160 15.45 -13.65 11.28
CA GLU A 160 15.52 -12.41 10.50
C GLU A 160 14.18 -12.10 9.83
N LEU A 161 13.82 -10.81 9.78
CA LEU A 161 12.65 -10.34 9.04
C LEU A 161 12.95 -10.28 7.55
N ARG A 162 12.03 -10.77 6.72
CA ARG A 162 11.99 -10.55 5.27
C ARG A 162 10.59 -10.05 4.86
N PRO A 163 10.47 -8.97 4.10
CA PRO A 163 11.54 -8.08 3.67
C PRO A 163 12.09 -7.25 4.84
N CYS A 164 13.40 -7.08 4.88
CA CYS A 164 14.07 -6.21 5.85
C CYS A 164 14.65 -5.00 5.13
N ILE A 165 14.37 -3.80 5.65
CA ILE A 165 14.96 -2.56 5.16
C ILE A 165 16.11 -2.21 6.08
N THR A 166 17.32 -2.19 5.53
CA THR A 166 18.49 -1.72 6.28
C THR A 166 18.54 -0.19 6.28
N LYS A 167 19.28 0.40 7.23
CA LYS A 167 19.56 1.84 7.30
C LYS A 167 20.23 2.40 6.02
N THR A 168 20.81 1.53 5.20
CA THR A 168 21.45 1.87 3.92
C THR A 168 20.55 1.65 2.71
N ASN A 169 19.24 1.44 2.91
CA ASN A 169 18.26 1.11 1.87
C ASN A 169 18.61 -0.15 1.05
N SER A 170 19.50 -1.00 1.55
CA SER A 170 19.72 -2.32 0.95
C SER A 170 18.70 -3.31 1.50
N VAL A 171 18.03 -4.01 0.60
CA VAL A 171 17.05 -5.04 0.95
C VAL A 171 17.73 -6.40 0.83
N PHE A 172 17.65 -7.22 1.88
CA PHE A 172 18.12 -8.59 1.78
C PHE A 172 17.18 -9.44 0.93
N GLY A 173 17.76 -10.26 0.06
CA GLY A 173 16.98 -11.14 -0.79
C GLY A 173 16.38 -12.30 0.01
N LEU A 174 15.15 -12.69 -0.34
CA LEU A 174 14.51 -13.91 0.11
C LEU A 174 14.60 -14.97 -0.99
N LYS A 175 15.13 -16.15 -0.67
CA LYS A 175 15.11 -17.30 -1.58
C LYS A 175 13.67 -17.79 -1.76
N LEU A 176 13.25 -17.99 -3.01
CA LEU A 176 11.92 -18.54 -3.30
C LEU A 176 11.84 -20.02 -2.89
N PRO A 177 10.66 -20.47 -2.40
CA PRO A 177 10.40 -21.88 -2.15
C PRO A 177 10.26 -22.68 -3.45
N LEU A 178 10.15 -24.00 -3.34
CA LEU A 178 9.96 -24.95 -4.42
C LEU A 178 11.15 -25.11 -5.39
N GLY A 179 12.21 -24.33 -5.25
CA GLY A 179 13.46 -24.50 -5.98
C GLY A 179 14.47 -25.33 -5.17
N VAL A 180 15.58 -25.68 -5.81
CA VAL A 180 16.67 -26.43 -5.20
C VAL A 180 17.65 -25.49 -4.50
N ASN A 181 18.15 -25.86 -3.34
CA ASN A 181 19.29 -25.17 -2.73
C ASN A 181 20.57 -25.82 -3.26
N LEU A 182 21.40 -25.11 -4.00
CA LEU A 182 22.61 -25.65 -4.63
C LEU A 182 23.66 -26.14 -3.61
N LYS A 183 23.66 -25.65 -2.37
CA LYS A 183 24.58 -26.12 -1.33
C LYS A 183 24.27 -27.53 -0.85
N THR A 184 23.01 -27.89 -0.76
CA THR A 184 22.54 -29.14 -0.15
C THR A 184 21.89 -30.08 -1.16
N ASN A 185 21.56 -29.56 -2.35
CA ASN A 185 20.76 -30.22 -3.38
C ASN A 185 19.34 -30.59 -2.91
N ASN A 186 18.85 -29.97 -1.82
CA ASN A 186 17.50 -30.17 -1.31
C ASN A 186 16.51 -29.18 -1.95
N ILE A 187 15.29 -29.66 -2.21
CA ILE A 187 14.19 -28.78 -2.64
C ILE A 187 13.57 -28.10 -1.43
N CYS A 188 13.30 -26.82 -1.54
CA CYS A 188 12.71 -25.98 -0.51
C CYS A 188 11.19 -26.16 -0.46
N TRP A 189 10.74 -27.31 0.02
CA TRP A 189 9.33 -27.66 0.12
C TRP A 189 8.61 -26.84 1.20
N PHE A 190 7.32 -26.62 1.02
CA PHE A 190 6.46 -26.26 2.14
C PHE A 190 6.34 -27.41 3.13
N CYS A 191 6.04 -27.09 4.38
CA CYS A 191 5.97 -28.04 5.49
C CYS A 191 4.58 -28.04 6.14
N ASP A 192 4.17 -29.22 6.58
CA ASP A 192 2.97 -29.40 7.40
C ASP A 192 3.34 -29.25 8.88
N TYR A 193 2.99 -28.11 9.48
CA TYR A 193 3.33 -27.82 10.86
C TYR A 193 2.61 -28.76 11.84
N SER A 194 1.43 -29.26 11.49
CA SER A 194 0.67 -30.23 12.31
C SER A 194 1.31 -31.61 12.34
N LYS A 195 2.25 -31.86 11.42
CA LYS A 195 2.99 -33.14 11.30
C LYS A 195 4.49 -32.96 11.51
N SER A 196 4.86 -32.26 12.57
CA SER A 196 6.28 -32.05 12.97
C SER A 196 7.13 -31.47 11.83
N LEU A 197 6.58 -30.48 11.11
CA LEU A 197 7.21 -29.80 9.96
C LEU A 197 7.60 -30.75 8.83
N LYS A 198 6.84 -31.81 8.62
CA LYS A 198 7.08 -32.77 7.53
C LYS A 198 6.95 -32.08 6.17
N PRO A 199 7.92 -32.23 5.25
CA PRO A 199 7.85 -31.62 3.92
C PRO A 199 6.66 -32.12 3.10
N ILE A 200 5.93 -31.18 2.54
CA ILE A 200 4.84 -31.43 1.58
C ILE A 200 5.45 -31.45 0.18
N LYS A 201 5.79 -32.65 -0.30
CA LYS A 201 6.47 -32.86 -1.60
C LYS A 201 5.52 -32.67 -2.79
N LYS A 202 4.82 -31.53 -2.84
CA LYS A 202 3.88 -31.16 -3.91
C LYS A 202 4.08 -29.71 -4.30
N TYR A 203 4.35 -29.46 -5.57
CA TYR A 203 4.48 -28.10 -6.12
C TYR A 203 3.15 -27.33 -6.04
N GLU A 204 2.03 -28.05 -6.21
CA GLU A 204 0.68 -27.49 -6.23
C GLU A 204 0.21 -26.94 -4.89
N TYR A 205 0.94 -27.23 -3.78
CA TYR A 205 0.59 -26.68 -2.46
C TYR A 205 0.46 -25.16 -2.50
N ILE A 206 1.31 -24.47 -3.25
CA ILE A 206 1.28 -23.00 -3.36
C ILE A 206 -0.03 -22.46 -3.94
N LEU A 207 -0.76 -23.28 -4.71
CA LEU A 207 -2.05 -22.89 -5.28
C LEU A 207 -3.19 -22.91 -4.24
N SER A 208 -2.98 -23.57 -3.10
CA SER A 208 -3.94 -23.64 -1.98
C SER A 208 -3.68 -22.58 -0.91
N ILE A 209 -2.63 -21.76 -1.05
CA ILE A 209 -2.30 -20.73 -0.08
C ILE A 209 -3.38 -19.64 -0.06
N GLU A 210 -3.98 -19.44 1.11
CA GLU A 210 -4.92 -18.35 1.36
C GLU A 210 -4.15 -17.09 1.81
N GLN A 211 -4.52 -15.95 1.26
CA GLN A 211 -3.97 -14.66 1.66
C GLN A 211 -4.74 -14.11 2.86
N MET A 212 -4.04 -13.62 3.86
CA MET A 212 -4.62 -13.01 5.05
C MET A 212 -5.17 -11.62 4.71
N PRO A 213 -6.42 -11.31 5.11
CA PRO A 213 -6.94 -9.94 5.01
C PRO A 213 -6.04 -8.94 5.74
N LYS A 214 -5.68 -7.86 5.07
CA LYS A 214 -4.86 -6.77 5.63
C LYS A 214 -5.43 -6.23 6.94
N GLU A 215 -6.74 -6.22 7.06
CA GLU A 215 -7.49 -5.72 8.22
C GLU A 215 -7.14 -6.48 9.52
N ILE A 216 -6.76 -7.77 9.41
CA ILE A 216 -6.30 -8.57 10.57
C ILE A 216 -4.97 -8.01 11.10
N LEU A 217 -4.02 -7.71 10.22
CA LEU A 217 -2.76 -7.07 10.61
C LEU A 217 -3.02 -5.73 11.32
N LEU A 218 -3.85 -4.88 10.71
CA LEU A 218 -4.16 -3.56 11.29
C LEU A 218 -4.80 -3.69 12.67
N GLY A 219 -5.72 -4.64 12.84
CA GLY A 219 -6.36 -4.90 14.14
C GLY A 219 -5.40 -5.41 15.23
N ILE A 220 -4.35 -6.16 14.84
CA ILE A 220 -3.27 -6.55 15.77
C ILE A 220 -2.47 -5.33 16.20
N LEU A 221 -2.07 -4.49 15.24
CA LEU A 221 -1.25 -3.30 15.52
C LEU A 221 -2.01 -2.23 16.30
N GLU A 222 -3.32 -2.12 16.12
CA GLU A 222 -4.16 -1.21 16.90
C GLU A 222 -4.23 -1.63 18.38
N LYS A 223 -4.38 -2.93 18.66
CA LYS A 223 -4.42 -3.44 20.04
C LYS A 223 -3.12 -3.23 20.81
N GLU A 224 -1.98 -3.33 20.15
CA GLU A 224 -0.66 -3.10 20.76
C GLU A 224 -0.38 -1.61 21.04
N ASN A 225 -1.08 -0.71 20.37
CA ASN A 225 -1.01 0.72 20.69
C ASN A 225 -1.86 1.11 21.91
N ASP A 226 -2.70 0.21 22.41
CA ASP A 226 -3.43 0.39 23.66
C ASP A 226 -2.46 0.18 24.84
N ILE A 227 -1.80 1.27 25.25
CA ILE A 227 -1.03 1.29 26.51
C ILE A 227 -2.02 0.91 27.63
N PRO A 228 -1.75 -0.14 28.42
CA PRO A 228 -2.63 -0.50 29.51
C PRO A 228 -2.70 0.66 30.50
N ILE A 229 -3.81 1.38 30.43
CA ILE A 229 -4.10 2.51 31.31
C ILE A 229 -4.49 1.92 32.66
N THR A 230 -3.74 2.26 33.70
CA THR A 230 -4.11 1.84 35.06
C THR A 230 -5.46 2.44 35.48
N PRO A 231 -6.24 1.79 36.35
CA PRO A 231 -7.52 2.31 36.80
C PRO A 231 -7.44 3.76 37.35
N LYS A 232 -6.31 4.13 37.92
CA LYS A 232 -6.04 5.49 38.39
C LYS A 232 -5.88 6.47 37.25
N GLN A 233 -5.11 6.10 36.22
CA GLN A 233 -4.95 6.93 35.02
C GLN A 233 -6.24 7.05 34.25
N GLN A 234 -7.07 6.00 34.21
CA GLN A 234 -8.39 6.04 33.59
C GLN A 234 -9.33 7.03 34.29
N TYR A 235 -9.31 7.03 35.61
CA TYR A 235 -10.05 8.02 36.42
C TYR A 235 -9.56 9.46 36.17
N ASP A 236 -8.25 9.67 36.16
CA ASP A 236 -7.64 10.96 35.86
C ASP A 236 -7.98 11.46 34.45
N ILE A 237 -8.00 10.54 33.44
CA ILE A 237 -8.38 10.85 32.07
C ILE A 237 -9.86 11.24 31.98
N GLU A 238 -10.74 10.54 32.68
CA GLU A 238 -12.17 10.87 32.71
C GLU A 238 -12.42 12.22 33.42
N GLU A 239 -11.71 12.51 34.50
CA GLU A 239 -11.78 13.82 35.18
C GLU A 239 -11.26 14.95 34.27
N ILE A 240 -10.18 14.73 33.54
CA ILE A 240 -9.64 15.67 32.55
C ILE A 240 -10.62 15.88 31.40
N LYS A 241 -11.25 14.80 30.88
CA LYS A 241 -12.27 14.89 29.82
C LYS A 241 -13.51 15.67 30.27
N GLU A 242 -13.93 15.54 31.55
CA GLU A 242 -15.04 16.31 32.06
C GLU A 242 -14.69 17.80 32.31
N LYS A 243 -13.49 18.08 32.84
CA LYS A 243 -13.00 19.45 33.08
C LYS A 243 -12.69 20.20 31.76
N HIS A 244 -12.22 19.48 30.77
CA HIS A 244 -11.86 20.03 29.47
C HIS A 244 -12.75 19.41 28.40
N LYS A 245 -14.05 19.70 28.40
CA LYS A 245 -14.96 19.40 27.29
C LYS A 245 -14.54 20.20 26.04
N SER A 246 -13.32 19.92 25.54
CA SER A 246 -12.92 20.34 24.22
C SER A 246 -13.76 19.59 23.20
N LEU A 247 -14.12 20.25 22.12
CA LEU A 247 -14.65 19.61 20.94
C LEU A 247 -13.74 18.40 20.62
N PRO A 248 -14.32 17.22 20.31
CA PRO A 248 -13.50 16.05 20.00
C PRO A 248 -12.45 16.44 18.97
N GLU A 249 -11.19 16.16 19.28
CA GLU A 249 -10.13 16.31 18.29
C GLU A 249 -10.59 15.64 17.00
N TYR A 250 -10.49 16.37 15.91
CA TYR A 250 -10.79 15.82 14.58
C TYR A 250 -9.75 14.73 14.31
N LYS A 251 -10.05 13.52 14.83
CA LYS A 251 -9.18 12.36 14.64
C LYS A 251 -9.23 11.98 13.19
N ASN A 252 -8.13 12.22 12.54
CA ASN A 252 -7.69 11.67 11.27
C ASN A 252 -8.33 12.26 10.01
N ASN A 253 -7.46 12.70 9.22
CA ASN A 253 -7.53 12.90 7.80
C ASN A 253 -8.19 11.71 7.10
N ILE A 254 -9.52 11.66 7.14
CA ILE A 254 -10.30 10.77 6.28
C ILE A 254 -9.78 10.93 4.84
N ASP A 255 -9.43 12.16 4.45
CA ASP A 255 -8.89 12.49 3.14
C ASP A 255 -7.47 11.93 2.92
N GLU A 256 -6.63 11.88 3.94
CA GLU A 256 -5.29 11.29 3.85
C GLU A 256 -5.36 9.79 3.64
N LYS A 257 -6.08 9.09 4.52
CA LYS A 257 -6.31 7.65 4.39
C LYS A 257 -6.97 7.30 3.07
N PHE A 258 -8.01 8.03 2.68
CA PHE A 258 -8.70 7.82 1.41
C PHE A 258 -7.76 8.04 0.21
N THR A 259 -6.91 9.05 0.25
CA THR A 259 -5.95 9.35 -0.83
C THR A 259 -4.87 8.26 -0.90
N ILE A 260 -4.35 7.81 0.24
CA ILE A 260 -3.36 6.73 0.32
C ILE A 260 -3.98 5.42 -0.19
N ASP A 261 -5.13 5.02 0.33
CA ASP A 261 -5.80 3.79 -0.07
C ASP A 261 -6.11 3.78 -1.58
N LYS A 262 -6.52 4.91 -2.14
CA LYS A 262 -6.79 5.06 -3.58
C LYS A 262 -5.53 4.90 -4.43
N VAL A 263 -4.39 5.44 -3.98
CA VAL A 263 -3.13 5.27 -4.72
C VAL A 263 -2.57 3.88 -4.54
N LEU A 264 -2.69 3.27 -3.37
CA LEU A 264 -2.32 1.87 -3.15
C LEU A 264 -3.16 0.93 -4.01
N ASP A 265 -4.47 1.16 -4.10
CA ASP A 265 -5.37 0.42 -5.00
C ASP A 265 -4.94 0.57 -6.47
N LEU A 266 -4.58 1.78 -6.88
CA LEU A 266 -4.06 2.04 -8.22
C LEU A 266 -2.74 1.33 -8.49
N ILE A 267 -1.81 1.34 -7.54
CA ILE A 267 -0.53 0.63 -7.65
C ILE A 267 -0.78 -0.88 -7.79
N HIS A 268 -1.71 -1.42 -7.01
CA HIS A 268 -2.01 -2.85 -6.98
C HIS A 268 -2.82 -3.33 -8.18
N ASN A 269 -3.90 -2.63 -8.51
CA ASN A 269 -4.83 -3.04 -9.55
C ASN A 269 -4.52 -2.47 -10.94
N GLY A 270 -3.54 -1.55 -11.03
CA GLY A 270 -3.16 -0.91 -12.28
C GLY A 270 -4.21 0.04 -12.84
N LEU A 271 -3.98 0.48 -14.08
CA LEU A 271 -4.89 1.36 -14.81
C LEU A 271 -6.22 0.67 -15.09
N GLN A 272 -7.31 1.29 -14.61
CA GLN A 272 -8.66 0.78 -14.80
C GLN A 272 -9.46 1.63 -15.82
N ILE A 273 -8.96 2.81 -16.15
CA ILE A 273 -9.69 3.85 -16.88
C ILE A 273 -8.83 4.31 -18.04
N THR A 274 -9.39 4.25 -19.26
CA THR A 274 -8.74 4.78 -20.45
C THR A 274 -8.51 6.28 -20.31
N GLY A 275 -7.33 6.78 -20.69
CA GLY A 275 -6.98 8.20 -20.58
C GLY A 275 -6.61 8.69 -19.19
N SER A 276 -6.60 7.82 -18.17
CA SER A 276 -6.21 8.20 -16.79
C SER A 276 -4.70 8.08 -16.50
N ARG A 277 -3.90 7.61 -17.47
CA ARG A 277 -2.48 7.30 -17.30
C ARG A 277 -1.68 8.45 -16.69
N HIS A 278 -1.76 9.66 -17.26
CA HIS A 278 -0.98 10.81 -16.78
C HIS A 278 -1.31 11.14 -15.31
N ASN A 279 -2.60 11.17 -14.97
CA ASN A 279 -3.02 11.42 -13.57
C ASN A 279 -2.60 10.28 -12.63
N ALA A 280 -2.61 9.04 -13.10
CA ALA A 280 -2.16 7.89 -12.35
C ALA A 280 -0.64 7.98 -12.05
N LEU A 281 0.17 8.24 -13.06
CA LEU A 281 1.61 8.47 -12.92
C LEU A 281 1.90 9.61 -11.93
N PHE A 282 1.21 10.74 -12.09
CA PHE A 282 1.39 11.90 -11.22
C PHE A 282 1.10 11.58 -9.75
N ASN A 283 0.00 10.88 -9.46
CA ASN A 283 -0.38 10.52 -8.10
C ASN A 283 0.57 9.48 -7.49
N ILE A 284 0.98 8.47 -8.23
CA ILE A 284 1.92 7.45 -7.76
C ILE A 284 3.30 8.07 -7.48
N ILE A 285 3.79 8.94 -8.36
CA ILE A 285 5.09 9.62 -8.18
C ILE A 285 5.06 10.55 -6.95
N LYS A 286 3.95 11.29 -6.75
CA LYS A 286 3.78 12.09 -5.53
C LYS A 286 3.78 11.23 -4.27
N TYR A 287 3.13 10.07 -4.33
CA TYR A 287 3.13 9.11 -3.25
C TYR A 287 4.54 8.58 -2.97
N TYR A 288 5.31 8.21 -3.98
CA TYR A 288 6.69 7.76 -3.82
C TYR A 288 7.57 8.84 -3.17
N LYS A 289 7.41 10.11 -3.55
CA LYS A 289 8.09 11.23 -2.88
C LYS A 289 7.65 11.36 -1.41
N HIS A 290 6.35 11.25 -1.13
CA HIS A 290 5.79 11.36 0.22
C HIS A 290 6.36 10.30 1.17
N VAL A 291 6.51 9.07 0.71
CA VAL A 291 7.07 7.96 1.49
C VAL A 291 8.62 7.92 1.47
N GLY A 292 9.26 8.95 0.93
CA GLY A 292 10.70 9.18 1.05
C GLY A 292 11.56 8.53 -0.03
N PHE A 293 11.00 8.12 -1.18
CA PHE A 293 11.84 7.66 -2.29
C PHE A 293 12.69 8.80 -2.86
N SER A 294 13.95 8.46 -3.19
CA SER A 294 14.75 9.34 -4.04
C SER A 294 14.15 9.41 -5.45
N LYS A 295 14.48 10.48 -6.18
CA LYS A 295 14.02 10.70 -7.55
C LYS A 295 14.32 9.50 -8.47
N ASP A 296 15.54 8.95 -8.37
CA ASP A 296 15.98 7.83 -9.22
C ASP A 296 15.22 6.55 -8.91
N ILE A 297 15.01 6.26 -7.62
CA ILE A 297 14.23 5.11 -7.17
C ILE A 297 12.77 5.25 -7.63
N ALA A 298 12.16 6.42 -7.43
CA ALA A 298 10.79 6.66 -7.89
C ALA A 298 10.64 6.47 -9.40
N LYS A 299 11.63 6.95 -10.19
CA LYS A 299 11.65 6.76 -11.63
C LYS A 299 11.70 5.28 -12.02
N GLU A 300 12.55 4.52 -11.36
CA GLU A 300 12.69 3.09 -11.63
C GLU A 300 11.37 2.35 -11.35
N TYR A 301 10.75 2.61 -10.20
CA TYR A 301 9.52 1.94 -9.79
C TYR A 301 8.31 2.31 -10.66
N ILE A 302 8.19 3.58 -11.05
CA ILE A 302 7.05 3.99 -11.88
C ILE A 302 7.15 3.47 -13.32
N ILE A 303 8.37 3.38 -13.88
CA ILE A 303 8.59 2.75 -15.19
C ILE A 303 8.18 1.28 -15.13
N GLN A 304 8.63 0.57 -14.08
CA GLN A 304 8.29 -0.83 -13.86
C GLN A 304 6.78 -1.04 -13.70
N TRP A 305 6.13 -0.19 -12.91
CA TRP A 305 4.68 -0.24 -12.76
C TRP A 305 3.98 -0.04 -14.10
N MET A 306 4.46 0.91 -14.91
CA MET A 306 3.87 1.22 -16.22
C MET A 306 4.10 0.08 -17.25
N GLU A 307 5.23 -0.63 -17.19
CA GLU A 307 5.52 -1.81 -18.03
C GLU A 307 4.53 -2.96 -17.81
N GLN A 308 3.92 -3.03 -16.62
CA GLN A 308 2.95 -4.07 -16.25
C GLN A 308 1.52 -3.72 -16.65
N GLN A 309 1.27 -2.50 -17.13
CA GLN A 309 -0.08 -2.08 -17.48
C GLN A 309 -0.57 -2.73 -18.77
N ASP A 310 -1.86 -3.06 -18.80
CA ASP A 310 -2.52 -3.54 -20.00
C ASP A 310 -2.57 -2.41 -21.05
N LYS A 311 -2.01 -2.67 -22.22
CA LYS A 311 -1.98 -1.72 -23.33
C LYS A 311 -3.35 -1.36 -23.91
N THR A 312 -4.40 -2.10 -23.55
CA THR A 312 -5.77 -1.72 -23.85
C THR A 312 -6.25 -0.51 -23.04
N THR A 313 -5.57 -0.20 -21.94
CA THR A 313 -5.91 0.93 -21.07
C THR A 313 -5.25 2.24 -21.51
N TYR A 314 -4.27 2.20 -22.40
CA TYR A 314 -3.62 3.39 -22.98
C TYR A 314 -3.09 3.12 -24.38
N THR A 315 -3.14 4.14 -25.27
CA THR A 315 -2.72 4.05 -26.68
C THR A 315 -1.40 4.76 -26.96
N THR A 316 -0.82 5.43 -25.96
CA THR A 316 0.41 6.23 -26.11
C THR A 316 1.61 5.34 -26.39
N LYS A 317 2.46 5.74 -27.34
CA LYS A 317 3.72 5.05 -27.64
C LYS A 317 4.65 5.07 -26.43
N TRP A 318 5.46 4.02 -26.28
CA TRP A 318 6.30 3.83 -25.10
C TRP A 318 7.31 4.97 -24.89
N GLU A 319 7.90 5.49 -25.96
CA GLU A 319 8.84 6.61 -25.89
C GLU A 319 8.18 7.87 -25.29
N ALA A 320 6.93 8.15 -25.68
CA ALA A 320 6.17 9.27 -25.15
C ALA A 320 5.73 9.03 -23.69
N VAL A 321 5.49 7.75 -23.27
CA VAL A 321 5.25 7.40 -21.87
C VAL A 321 6.49 7.69 -21.01
N ILE A 322 7.67 7.33 -21.50
CA ILE A 322 8.94 7.60 -20.79
C ILE A 322 9.20 9.10 -20.68
N SER A 323 8.92 9.88 -21.75
CA SER A 323 9.02 11.35 -21.72
C SER A 323 8.11 11.94 -20.65
N ASP A 324 6.84 11.54 -20.63
CA ASP A 324 5.84 11.99 -19.66
C ASP A 324 6.25 11.63 -18.21
N ILE A 325 6.76 10.42 -17.98
CA ILE A 325 7.29 10.02 -16.68
C ILE A 325 8.44 10.94 -16.24
N ASN A 326 9.39 11.22 -17.13
CA ASN A 326 10.52 12.08 -16.82
C ASN A 326 10.06 13.50 -16.47
N GLU A 327 9.12 14.07 -17.23
CA GLU A 327 8.56 15.40 -16.99
C GLU A 327 7.83 15.47 -15.65
N ILE A 328 6.99 14.48 -15.35
CA ILE A 328 6.26 14.41 -14.06
C ILE A 328 7.23 14.28 -12.88
N ILE A 329 8.25 13.43 -13.00
CA ILE A 329 9.26 13.25 -11.94
C ILE A 329 10.01 14.55 -11.69
N GLU A 330 10.51 15.20 -12.77
CA GLU A 330 11.17 16.51 -12.63
C GLU A 330 10.26 17.52 -11.94
N TYR A 331 9.02 17.61 -12.39
CA TYR A 331 8.04 18.53 -11.81
C TYR A 331 7.77 18.23 -10.34
N VAL A 332 7.49 16.99 -9.98
CA VAL A 332 7.12 16.61 -8.60
C VAL A 332 8.29 16.78 -7.64
N TYR A 333 9.52 16.45 -8.04
CA TYR A 333 10.69 16.54 -7.16
C TYR A 333 11.29 17.94 -7.09
N SER A 334 11.21 18.73 -8.15
CA SER A 334 11.71 20.10 -8.19
C SER A 334 10.74 21.10 -7.55
N ASN A 335 9.44 20.82 -7.61
CA ASN A 335 8.42 21.63 -6.97
C ASN A 335 8.01 21.02 -5.62
N ASN A 336 7.54 21.84 -4.70
CA ASN A 336 7.13 21.39 -3.38
C ASN A 336 5.74 20.69 -3.43
N CYS A 337 5.60 19.72 -4.36
CA CYS A 337 4.37 18.94 -4.51
C CYS A 337 4.17 18.01 -3.30
N SER A 338 3.22 18.34 -2.45
CA SER A 338 2.81 17.46 -1.35
C SER A 338 1.81 16.42 -1.85
N PHE A 339 1.99 15.16 -1.43
CA PHE A 339 1.02 14.09 -1.68
C PHE A 339 -0.19 14.24 -0.77
N VAL A 340 0.07 14.53 0.48
CA VAL A 340 -0.92 14.81 1.51
C VAL A 340 -0.85 16.27 1.84
N VAL A 341 -1.99 16.94 1.84
CA VAL A 341 -2.08 18.30 2.37
C VAL A 341 -1.80 18.20 3.86
N LYS A 342 -0.72 18.83 4.34
CA LYS A 342 -0.48 18.93 5.78
C LYS A 342 -1.76 19.42 6.45
N ASN A 343 -2.07 18.90 7.64
CA ASN A 343 -3.11 19.44 8.49
C ASN A 343 -2.85 20.95 8.67
N ILE A 344 -3.55 21.74 7.89
CA ILE A 344 -3.58 23.19 8.09
C ILE A 344 -4.85 23.41 8.90
N ASP A 345 -4.69 24.02 10.07
CA ASP A 345 -5.84 24.52 10.82
C ASP A 345 -6.61 25.46 9.89
N ILE A 346 -7.86 25.10 9.63
CA ILE A 346 -8.75 25.94 8.85
C ILE A 346 -9.50 26.86 9.80
N ASN A 347 -9.48 28.14 9.50
CA ASN A 347 -10.29 29.10 10.22
C ASN A 347 -11.67 29.21 9.57
N ILE A 348 -12.73 28.94 10.33
CA ILE A 348 -14.13 29.14 9.91
C ILE A 348 -14.66 30.24 10.83
N SER A 349 -15.01 31.36 10.22
CA SER A 349 -15.50 32.51 10.98
C SER A 349 -16.98 32.31 11.42
N MET A 350 -17.37 33.06 12.43
CA MET A 350 -18.78 33.04 12.88
C MET A 350 -19.71 33.58 11.80
N GLU A 351 -19.23 34.51 11.00
CA GLU A 351 -19.98 35.07 9.85
C GLU A 351 -20.28 33.98 8.82
N GLU A 352 -19.30 33.14 8.48
CA GLU A 352 -19.49 32.01 7.55
C GLU A 352 -20.49 30.98 8.10
N ILE A 353 -20.41 30.67 9.40
CA ILE A 353 -21.35 29.77 10.06
C ILE A 353 -22.76 30.39 10.05
N THR A 354 -22.89 31.67 10.44
CA THR A 354 -24.14 32.40 10.49
C THR A 354 -24.76 32.49 9.11
N GLU A 355 -23.98 32.84 8.09
CA GLU A 355 -24.46 32.90 6.72
C GLU A 355 -25.05 31.56 6.26
N ILE A 356 -24.37 30.42 6.50
CA ILE A 356 -24.87 29.08 6.12
C ILE A 356 -26.13 28.70 6.91
N THR A 357 -26.19 29.05 8.21
CA THR A 357 -27.32 28.67 9.07
C THR A 357 -28.54 29.54 8.89
N GLU A 358 -28.39 30.82 8.57
CA GLU A 358 -29.45 31.78 8.45
C GLU A 358 -29.97 32.01 7.00
N ILE A 359 -29.33 31.44 5.98
CA ILE A 359 -29.82 31.53 4.62
C ILE A 359 -31.22 30.91 4.54
N ILE A 360 -32.26 31.75 4.52
CA ILE A 360 -33.67 31.35 4.54
C ILE A 360 -34.02 30.48 3.32
N LYS A 361 -33.37 30.72 2.15
CA LYS A 361 -33.62 29.99 0.93
C LYS A 361 -33.18 28.53 0.94
N ILE A 362 -32.25 28.14 1.84
CA ILE A 362 -31.80 26.77 1.98
C ILE A 362 -32.83 25.96 2.76
N LYS A 363 -33.60 25.12 2.05
CA LYS A 363 -34.55 24.21 2.67
C LYS A 363 -33.85 22.90 3.08
N GLY A 364 -33.97 22.59 4.37
CA GLY A 364 -33.51 21.31 4.91
C GLY A 364 -32.04 21.27 5.41
N LYS A 365 -31.84 20.45 6.44
CA LYS A 365 -30.53 20.29 7.10
C LYS A 365 -29.45 19.70 6.20
N ASN A 366 -29.82 18.83 5.27
CA ASN A 366 -28.86 18.16 4.39
C ASN A 366 -28.22 19.15 3.39
N ASN A 367 -28.96 20.13 2.90
CA ASN A 367 -28.43 21.16 2.00
C ASN A 367 -27.39 22.03 2.72
N ARG A 368 -27.68 22.41 3.98
CA ARG A 368 -26.73 23.15 4.83
C ARG A 368 -25.49 22.32 5.13
N LEU A 369 -25.68 21.05 5.47
CA LEU A 369 -24.57 20.13 5.73
C LEU A 369 -23.66 19.96 4.52
N VAL A 370 -24.22 19.84 3.30
CA VAL A 370 -23.43 19.74 2.07
C VAL A 370 -22.69 21.06 1.79
N LEU A 371 -23.37 22.21 1.93
CA LEU A 371 -22.72 23.51 1.74
C LEU A 371 -21.58 23.72 2.74
N TYR A 372 -21.80 23.37 4.02
CA TYR A 372 -20.78 23.45 5.05
C TYR A 372 -19.58 22.53 4.75
N SER A 373 -19.82 21.30 4.28
CA SER A 373 -18.75 20.40 3.89
C SER A 373 -17.97 20.89 2.68
N LEU A 374 -18.65 21.55 1.72
CA LEU A 374 -17.99 22.22 0.60
C LEU A 374 -17.13 23.40 1.07
N LEU A 375 -17.59 24.21 2.04
CA LEU A 375 -16.81 25.29 2.63
C LEU A 375 -15.53 24.77 3.27
N ILE A 376 -15.63 23.77 4.16
CA ILE A 376 -14.47 23.14 4.78
C ILE A 376 -13.49 22.63 3.72
N HIS A 377 -13.99 21.97 2.70
CA HIS A 377 -13.18 21.42 1.62
C HIS A 377 -12.50 22.51 0.79
N SER A 378 -13.20 23.61 0.51
CA SER A 378 -12.65 24.76 -0.20
C SER A 378 -11.49 25.40 0.55
N LYS A 379 -11.64 25.59 1.86
CA LYS A 379 -10.58 26.16 2.74
C LYS A 379 -9.29 25.35 2.72
N ARG A 380 -9.39 24.02 2.48
CA ARG A 380 -8.23 23.12 2.41
C ARG A 380 -7.60 23.01 1.03
N TYR A 381 -8.43 22.99 -0.01
CA TYR A 381 -8.02 22.49 -1.33
C TYR A 381 -8.24 23.48 -2.47
N ALA A 382 -8.86 24.63 -2.21
CA ALA A 382 -9.10 25.59 -3.27
C ALA A 382 -7.77 26.13 -3.83
N THR A 383 -7.72 26.24 -5.15
CA THR A 383 -6.67 26.94 -5.88
C THR A 383 -6.72 28.46 -5.59
N LYS A 384 -5.73 29.21 -6.06
CA LYS A 384 -5.72 30.69 -5.95
C LYS A 384 -7.01 31.34 -6.51
N ASN A 385 -7.70 30.68 -7.44
CA ASN A 385 -8.94 31.16 -8.04
C ASN A 385 -10.21 30.69 -7.29
N GLY A 386 -10.05 30.14 -6.09
CA GLY A 386 -11.14 29.64 -5.25
C GLY A 386 -11.78 28.32 -5.74
N MET A 387 -11.26 27.72 -6.82
CA MET A 387 -11.78 26.48 -7.36
C MET A 387 -11.20 25.24 -6.66
N PHE A 388 -12.02 24.24 -6.43
CA PHE A 388 -11.63 22.94 -5.86
C PHE A 388 -12.44 21.79 -6.45
N TYR A 389 -11.90 20.57 -6.29
CA TYR A 389 -12.55 19.33 -6.72
C TYR A 389 -13.09 18.60 -5.50
N MET A 390 -14.32 18.09 -5.59
CA MET A 390 -14.88 17.19 -4.60
C MET A 390 -15.79 16.17 -5.27
N SER A 391 -15.48 14.88 -5.12
CA SER A 391 -16.33 13.84 -5.68
C SER A 391 -17.56 13.57 -4.82
N TYR A 392 -18.63 13.02 -5.43
CA TYR A 392 -19.80 12.59 -4.65
C TYR A 392 -19.46 11.49 -3.62
N ALA A 393 -18.44 10.67 -3.87
CA ALA A 393 -17.96 9.70 -2.88
C ALA A 393 -17.37 10.39 -1.65
N GLN A 394 -16.55 11.43 -1.83
CA GLN A 394 -16.04 12.26 -0.73
C GLN A 394 -17.17 12.98 0.00
N MET A 395 -18.14 13.55 -0.74
CA MET A 395 -19.32 14.16 -0.11
C MET A 395 -20.09 13.17 0.75
N THR A 396 -20.31 11.94 0.24
CA THR A 396 -20.96 10.86 1.02
C THR A 396 -20.20 10.57 2.31
N GLN A 397 -18.89 10.51 2.24
CA GLN A 397 -18.03 10.20 3.38
C GLN A 397 -18.08 11.29 4.46
N VAL A 398 -18.03 12.57 4.04
CA VAL A 398 -18.01 13.71 4.95
C VAL A 398 -19.39 14.02 5.53
N THR A 399 -20.44 13.88 4.72
CA THR A 399 -21.81 14.24 5.12
C THR A 399 -22.63 13.07 5.67
N GLY A 400 -22.21 11.84 5.46
CA GLY A 400 -22.98 10.64 5.77
C GLY A 400 -24.19 10.39 4.86
N ILE A 401 -24.42 11.23 3.85
CA ILE A 401 -25.54 11.09 2.89
C ILE A 401 -25.18 9.99 1.87
N LYS A 402 -25.72 8.79 2.06
CA LYS A 402 -25.39 7.62 1.24
C LYS A 402 -25.95 7.67 -0.19
N SER A 403 -27.04 8.40 -0.40
CA SER A 403 -27.71 8.48 -1.72
C SER A 403 -27.03 9.49 -2.64
N ARG A 404 -26.36 9.01 -3.69
CA ARG A 404 -25.77 9.86 -4.73
C ARG A 404 -26.82 10.75 -5.43
N THR A 405 -28.02 10.23 -5.66
CA THR A 405 -29.12 10.98 -6.28
C THR A 405 -29.53 12.17 -5.43
N THR A 406 -29.58 11.98 -4.10
CA THR A 406 -29.84 13.06 -3.15
C THR A 406 -28.76 14.14 -3.21
N LEU A 407 -27.48 13.74 -3.23
CA LEU A 407 -26.36 14.69 -3.34
C LEU A 407 -26.43 15.49 -4.65
N ILE A 408 -26.70 14.83 -5.78
CA ILE A 408 -26.88 15.50 -7.09
C ILE A 408 -27.99 16.54 -7.01
N LYS A 409 -29.13 16.20 -6.40
CA LYS A 409 -30.26 17.12 -6.22
C LYS A 409 -29.87 18.33 -5.38
N ILE A 410 -29.19 18.09 -4.24
CA ILE A 410 -28.70 19.15 -3.35
C ILE A 410 -27.72 20.08 -4.07
N ILE A 411 -26.78 19.55 -4.83
CA ILE A 411 -25.82 20.37 -5.59
C ILE A 411 -26.52 21.25 -6.61
N LYS A 412 -27.54 20.74 -7.34
CA LYS A 412 -28.34 21.53 -8.22
C LYS A 412 -29.09 22.65 -7.50
N GLU A 413 -29.73 22.36 -6.39
CA GLU A 413 -30.41 23.34 -5.55
C GLU A 413 -29.50 24.46 -5.07
N LEU A 414 -28.29 24.11 -4.61
CA LEU A 414 -27.29 25.09 -4.18
C LEU A 414 -26.76 25.95 -5.34
N GLU A 415 -26.62 25.36 -6.53
CA GLU A 415 -26.23 26.06 -7.75
C GLU A 415 -27.35 27.03 -8.23
N GLU A 416 -28.60 26.60 -8.21
CA GLU A 416 -29.78 27.44 -8.54
C GLU A 416 -29.92 28.64 -7.56
N LEU A 417 -29.56 28.41 -6.29
CA LEU A 417 -29.51 29.47 -5.28
C LEU A 417 -28.27 30.38 -5.39
N LYS A 418 -27.39 30.11 -6.37
CA LYS A 418 -26.13 30.83 -6.61
C LYS A 418 -25.13 30.81 -5.40
N LEU A 419 -25.27 29.84 -4.53
CA LEU A 419 -24.36 29.66 -3.36
C LEU A 419 -23.08 28.95 -3.75
N ILE A 420 -23.13 28.21 -4.86
CA ILE A 420 -21.97 27.54 -5.47
C ILE A 420 -22.02 27.71 -6.98
N ASN A 421 -20.85 27.74 -7.61
CA ASN A 421 -20.70 27.54 -9.05
C ASN A 421 -20.17 26.13 -9.30
N VAL A 422 -20.82 25.40 -10.21
CA VAL A 422 -20.37 24.04 -10.59
C VAL A 422 -19.85 24.08 -12.01
N ILE A 423 -18.56 23.79 -12.16
CA ILE A 423 -17.92 23.72 -13.47
C ILE A 423 -17.88 22.25 -13.86
N ARG A 424 -18.55 21.94 -14.97
CA ARG A 424 -18.60 20.62 -15.58
C ARG A 424 -17.76 20.67 -16.84
N ASP A 425 -16.77 19.78 -16.95
CA ASP A 425 -16.00 19.68 -18.19
C ASP A 425 -16.89 19.05 -19.28
N GLU A 426 -17.04 19.76 -20.39
CA GLU A 426 -17.81 19.33 -21.57
C GLU A 426 -17.01 18.39 -22.49
N GLU A 427 -15.78 17.99 -22.09
CA GLU A 427 -14.96 17.05 -22.83
C GLU A 427 -15.63 15.67 -22.88
N LEU A 428 -15.33 14.92 -23.95
CA LEU A 428 -15.81 13.56 -24.18
C LEU A 428 -15.64 12.71 -22.91
N PRO A 429 -16.70 12.02 -22.47
CA PRO A 429 -16.65 11.26 -21.24
C PRO A 429 -15.53 10.20 -21.28
N LYS A 430 -14.65 10.23 -20.30
CA LYS A 430 -13.65 9.18 -20.11
C LYS A 430 -14.35 7.84 -19.94
N PHE A 431 -13.76 6.80 -20.49
CA PHE A 431 -14.39 5.49 -20.58
C PHE A 431 -13.67 4.47 -19.69
N ASN A 432 -14.44 3.73 -18.89
CA ASN A 432 -13.86 2.63 -18.11
C ASN A 432 -13.75 1.38 -18.97
N ALA A 433 -12.54 1.05 -19.41
CA ALA A 433 -12.27 -0.07 -20.28
C ALA A 433 -12.74 -1.43 -19.71
N LYS A 434 -12.62 -1.64 -18.39
CA LYS A 434 -13.07 -2.90 -17.75
C LYS A 434 -14.58 -3.01 -17.58
N LYS A 435 -15.27 -1.89 -17.34
CA LYS A 435 -16.71 -1.87 -17.09
C LYS A 435 -17.54 -1.52 -18.33
N ASN A 436 -16.88 -1.20 -19.44
CA ASN A 436 -17.49 -0.75 -20.69
C ASN A 436 -18.53 0.35 -20.49
N LYS A 437 -18.23 1.33 -19.61
CA LYS A 437 -19.15 2.42 -19.24
C LYS A 437 -18.43 3.77 -19.23
N PRO A 438 -19.10 4.85 -19.65
CA PRO A 438 -18.57 6.19 -19.50
C PRO A 438 -18.44 6.55 -18.01
N ILE A 439 -17.41 7.32 -17.70
CA ILE A 439 -17.15 7.81 -16.34
C ILE A 439 -17.50 9.27 -16.31
N SER A 440 -18.34 9.66 -15.35
CA SER A 440 -18.56 11.08 -15.06
C SER A 440 -17.32 11.64 -14.37
N GLU A 441 -16.76 12.71 -14.89
CA GLU A 441 -15.67 13.42 -14.22
C GLU A 441 -16.12 14.04 -12.89
N THR A 442 -15.16 14.31 -12.04
CA THR A 442 -15.42 14.99 -10.77
C THR A 442 -15.66 16.46 -11.03
N ASN A 443 -16.81 16.99 -10.59
CA ASN A 443 -17.11 18.40 -10.73
C ASN A 443 -16.10 19.29 -10.01
N ARG A 444 -15.82 20.45 -10.59
CA ARG A 444 -15.13 21.57 -9.93
C ARG A 444 -16.16 22.51 -9.33
N TYR A 445 -15.85 23.03 -8.16
CA TYR A 445 -16.75 23.91 -7.42
C TYR A 445 -16.05 25.22 -7.07
N ASN A 446 -16.82 26.27 -6.98
CA ASN A 446 -16.45 27.52 -6.32
C ASN A 446 -17.61 27.93 -5.38
N ILE A 447 -17.29 28.45 -4.21
CA ILE A 447 -18.29 28.86 -3.21
C ILE A 447 -18.48 30.37 -3.32
N ASN A 448 -19.75 30.80 -3.31
CA ASN A 448 -20.17 32.18 -3.44
C ASN A 448 -20.84 32.72 -2.16
N LEU A 449 -20.25 32.44 -0.99
CA LEU A 449 -20.66 33.07 0.25
C LEU A 449 -20.17 34.51 0.29
N LEU A 450 -21.00 35.46 0.74
CA LEU A 450 -20.68 36.88 0.77
C LEU A 450 -19.46 37.20 1.61
N CYS A 451 -19.33 36.58 2.78
CA CYS A 451 -18.20 36.76 3.68
C CYS A 451 -16.88 36.18 3.14
N SER A 452 -16.89 35.11 2.34
CA SER A 452 -15.66 34.57 1.73
C SER A 452 -15.08 35.41 0.59
N ASN A 453 -15.90 36.28 -0.02
CA ASN A 453 -15.43 37.21 -1.05
C ASN A 453 -14.71 38.42 -0.45
N LEU A 454 -15.11 38.89 0.72
CA LEU A 454 -14.45 39.99 1.44
C LEU A 454 -13.01 39.64 1.89
N GLU A 455 -12.76 38.42 2.37
CA GLU A 455 -11.40 37.99 2.73
C GLU A 455 -10.44 37.91 1.53
N ASN A 456 -10.94 37.56 0.36
CA ASN A 456 -10.14 37.50 -0.86
C ASN A 456 -9.81 38.90 -1.40
N GLU A 457 -10.68 39.88 -1.22
CA GLU A 457 -10.41 41.30 -1.57
C GLU A 457 -9.41 41.93 -0.62
N ILE A 458 -9.48 41.65 0.68
CA ILE A 458 -8.53 42.17 1.68
C ILE A 458 -7.13 41.60 1.46
N LYS A 459 -6.99 40.29 1.20
CA LYS A 459 -5.70 39.64 0.90
C LYS A 459 -5.05 40.08 -0.41
N ASN A 460 -5.84 40.57 -1.36
CA ASN A 460 -5.33 41.12 -2.61
C ASN A 460 -4.90 42.59 -2.45
N ASN A 461 -5.50 43.36 -1.53
CA ASN A 461 -5.15 44.72 -1.24
C ASN A 461 -3.90 44.87 -0.35
N ASP A 462 -3.63 43.92 0.54
CA ASP A 462 -2.41 43.90 1.37
C ASP A 462 -1.12 43.52 0.62
N LYS A 463 -1.20 43.16 -0.68
CA LYS A 463 -0.04 42.91 -1.55
C LYS A 463 0.32 44.06 -2.46
N THR A 464 -0.33 45.22 -2.29
CA THR A 464 -0.08 46.43 -3.11
C THR A 464 0.42 47.63 -2.30
N ILE A 465 1.00 47.35 -1.13
CA ILE A 465 1.76 48.36 -0.36
C ILE A 465 3.20 47.85 -0.14
#